data_93e6fb298ca6bc42860a9c3a3d442a07
#
_entry.id   93e6fb298ca6bc42860a9c3a3d442a07
#
_cell.length_a   1.000
_cell.length_b   1.000
_cell.length_c   1.000
_cell.angle_alpha   90.00
_cell.angle_beta   90.00
_cell.angle_gamma   90.00
#
_symmetry.space_group_name_H-M   'P 1'
#
loop_
_entity.id
_entity.type
_entity.pdbx_description
1 polymer ?
#
loop_
_entity_poly.entity_id
_entity_poly.type
_entity_poly.pdbx_seq_one_letter_code
_entity_poly.pdbx_strand_id
1 'polypeptide(L)'
;MTEKPISLSDYQQKVDDWIKEYGVRYFSELTNTAILMEEVGELARLMARKYGDQSFKKGENEASQLADEMADVLWVLTCLANQTGVNLEEAVKANFEKKTTRDASRHKNNPKL
;
A
#
# COMPACT_ATOMS: atom_id res chain seq x y z
N MET A 1 11.82 25.33 4.67
CA MET A 1 10.86 25.14 3.56
C MET A 1 10.14 23.83 3.73
N THR A 2 8.83 23.89 3.64
CA THR A 2 8.04 22.66 3.67
C THR A 2 8.02 22.03 2.27
N GLU A 3 8.24 20.74 2.22
CA GLU A 3 8.13 20.00 0.98
C GLU A 3 6.67 19.98 0.52
N LYS A 4 6.47 19.95 -0.81
CA LYS A 4 5.13 19.77 -1.35
C LYS A 4 4.60 18.38 -0.96
N PRO A 5 3.31 18.25 -0.63
CA PRO A 5 2.69 16.96 -0.50
C PRO A 5 2.85 16.14 -1.79
N ILE A 6 3.08 14.84 -1.64
CA ILE A 6 3.21 13.93 -2.78
C ILE A 6 1.82 13.40 -3.11
N SER A 7 1.33 13.67 -4.33
CA SER A 7 0.10 13.03 -4.82
C SER A 7 0.36 11.57 -5.19
N LEU A 8 -0.70 10.80 -5.38
CA LEU A 8 -0.57 9.44 -5.88
C LEU A 8 0.07 9.41 -7.27
N SER A 9 -0.28 10.36 -8.13
CA SER A 9 0.35 10.46 -9.45
C SER A 9 1.84 10.77 -9.35
N ASP A 10 2.23 11.68 -8.46
CA ASP A 10 3.64 11.99 -8.21
C ASP A 10 4.38 10.76 -7.70
N TYR A 11 3.77 10.01 -6.81
CA TYR A 11 4.39 8.81 -6.26
C TYR A 11 4.58 7.74 -7.34
N GLN A 12 3.59 7.51 -8.19
CA GLN A 12 3.71 6.59 -9.32
C GLN A 12 4.89 6.98 -10.22
N GLN A 13 5.02 8.27 -10.51
CA GLN A 13 6.13 8.75 -11.33
C GLN A 13 7.47 8.58 -10.63
N LYS A 14 7.55 8.88 -9.35
CA LYS A 14 8.79 8.69 -8.57
C LYS A 14 9.24 7.23 -8.54
N VAL A 15 8.29 6.32 -8.37
CA VAL A 15 8.58 4.87 -8.39
C VAL A 15 9.11 4.46 -9.76
N ASP A 16 8.46 4.91 -10.82
CA ASP A 16 8.89 4.58 -12.18
C ASP A 16 10.28 5.11 -12.48
N ASP A 17 10.56 6.35 -12.10
CA ASP A 17 11.87 6.97 -12.28
C ASP A 17 12.95 6.20 -11.50
N TRP A 18 12.65 5.80 -10.27
CA TRP A 18 13.58 5.05 -9.44
C TRP A 18 13.91 3.69 -10.05
N ILE A 19 12.90 2.98 -10.54
CA ILE A 19 13.10 1.67 -11.19
C ILE A 19 14.00 1.82 -12.42
N LYS A 20 13.76 2.85 -13.23
CA LYS A 20 14.57 3.09 -14.44
C LYS A 20 16.01 3.48 -14.12
N GLU A 21 16.20 4.26 -13.06
CA GLU A 21 17.53 4.76 -12.69
C GLU A 21 18.35 3.72 -11.89
N TYR A 22 17.73 3.07 -10.91
CA TYR A 22 18.43 2.19 -9.97
C TYR A 22 18.07 0.72 -10.09
N GLY A 23 16.80 0.44 -10.40
CA GLY A 23 16.26 -0.93 -10.40
C GLY A 23 16.51 -1.69 -11.70
N VAL A 24 17.01 -1.04 -12.71
CA VAL A 24 17.22 -1.56 -14.06
C VAL A 24 15.87 -1.76 -14.80
N ARG A 25 14.99 -2.58 -14.28
CA ARG A 25 13.63 -2.82 -14.81
C ARG A 25 12.72 -3.33 -13.70
N TYR A 26 11.42 -3.30 -13.96
CA TYR A 26 10.47 -3.98 -13.07
C TYR A 26 10.68 -5.49 -13.12
N PHE A 27 10.46 -6.15 -12.02
CA PHE A 27 10.24 -7.59 -12.04
C PHE A 27 8.95 -7.86 -12.83
N SER A 28 8.74 -9.10 -13.27
CA SER A 28 7.49 -9.43 -13.95
C SER A 28 6.28 -9.17 -13.05
N GLU A 29 5.12 -8.97 -13.65
CA GLU A 29 3.88 -8.73 -12.89
C GLU A 29 3.58 -9.87 -11.93
N LEU A 30 3.85 -11.10 -12.35
CA LEU A 30 3.65 -12.26 -11.48
C LEU A 30 4.62 -12.25 -10.28
N THR A 31 5.89 -11.92 -10.52
CA THR A 31 6.88 -11.80 -9.44
C THR A 31 6.49 -10.68 -8.48
N ASN A 32 6.10 -9.52 -9.00
CA ASN A 32 5.66 -8.42 -8.15
C ASN A 32 4.38 -8.75 -7.37
N THR A 33 3.50 -9.56 -7.93
CA THR A 33 2.33 -10.05 -7.20
C THR A 33 2.74 -10.92 -6.02
N ALA A 34 3.72 -11.81 -6.22
CA ALA A 34 4.24 -12.64 -5.13
C ALA A 34 4.92 -11.78 -4.05
N ILE A 35 5.67 -10.76 -4.45
CA ILE A 35 6.31 -9.83 -3.50
C ILE A 35 5.25 -9.05 -2.73
N LEU A 36 4.17 -8.62 -3.38
CA LEU A 36 3.06 -7.96 -2.69
C LEU A 36 2.49 -8.86 -1.59
N MET A 37 2.30 -10.15 -1.88
CA MET A 37 1.83 -11.11 -0.88
C MET A 37 2.80 -11.23 0.30
N GLU A 38 4.11 -11.24 0.02
CA GLU A 38 5.13 -11.27 1.06
C GLU A 38 5.06 -10.03 1.95
N GLU A 39 4.97 -8.85 1.36
CA GLU A 39 4.91 -7.59 2.11
C GLU A 39 3.63 -7.47 2.93
N VAL A 40 2.50 -7.90 2.37
CA VAL A 40 1.23 -7.97 3.12
C VAL A 40 1.37 -8.96 4.29
N GLY A 41 2.05 -10.09 4.08
CA GLY A 41 2.34 -11.06 5.14
C GLY A 41 3.20 -10.47 6.25
N GLU A 42 4.22 -9.69 5.91
CA GLU A 42 5.07 -9.00 6.88
C GLU A 42 4.27 -7.98 7.69
N LEU A 43 3.42 -7.21 7.03
CA LEU A 43 2.52 -6.28 7.71
C LEU A 43 1.57 -7.03 8.66
N ALA A 44 1.00 -8.13 8.19
CA ALA A 44 0.10 -8.95 9.01
C ALA A 44 0.81 -9.50 10.26
N ARG A 45 2.07 -9.91 10.10
CA ARG A 45 2.90 -10.40 11.22
C ARG A 45 3.07 -9.32 12.29
N LEU A 46 3.40 -8.10 11.88
CA LEU A 46 3.57 -6.98 12.82
C LEU A 46 2.25 -6.63 13.51
N MET A 47 1.15 -6.62 12.78
CA MET A 47 -0.17 -6.35 13.35
C MET A 47 -0.58 -7.41 14.37
N ALA A 48 -0.33 -8.69 14.07
CA ALA A 48 -0.61 -9.79 14.99
C ALA A 48 0.22 -9.70 16.27
N ARG A 49 1.45 -9.24 16.17
CA ARG A 49 2.33 -9.09 17.33
C ARG A 49 2.01 -7.88 18.17
N LYS A 50 1.60 -6.79 17.54
CA LYS A 50 1.27 -5.55 18.28
C LYS A 50 -0.11 -5.61 18.90
N TYR A 51 -1.10 -6.14 18.21
CA TYR A 51 -2.51 -6.09 18.62
C TYR A 51 -3.13 -7.46 18.88
N GLY A 52 -2.43 -8.53 18.54
CA GLY A 52 -2.92 -9.90 18.74
C GLY A 52 -2.21 -10.59 19.91
N ASP A 53 -2.23 -11.91 19.86
CA ASP A 53 -1.73 -12.75 20.95
C ASP A 53 -0.25 -13.15 20.81
N GLN A 54 0.40 -12.74 19.72
CA GLN A 54 1.83 -12.98 19.52
C GLN A 54 2.64 -11.79 20.01
N SER A 55 3.86 -12.06 20.49
CA SER A 55 4.76 -11.02 20.96
C SER A 55 5.87 -10.73 19.96
N PHE A 56 6.39 -9.50 19.99
CA PHE A 56 7.58 -9.16 19.22
C PHE A 56 8.80 -9.92 19.77
N LYS A 57 9.72 -10.21 18.88
CA LYS A 57 11.02 -10.76 19.26
C LYS A 57 11.84 -9.65 19.96
N LYS A 58 12.72 -10.08 20.84
CA LYS A 58 13.61 -9.16 21.56
C LYS A 58 14.40 -8.31 20.56
N GLY A 59 14.39 -6.99 20.75
CA GLY A 59 15.12 -6.04 19.93
C GLY A 59 14.36 -5.49 18.73
N GLU A 60 13.15 -5.96 18.45
CA GLU A 60 12.34 -5.40 17.37
C GLU A 60 11.76 -4.03 17.75
N ASN A 61 11.80 -3.09 16.81
CA ASN A 61 11.21 -1.76 16.98
C ASN A 61 9.86 -1.72 16.26
N GLU A 62 8.77 -1.68 17.03
CA GLU A 62 7.40 -1.76 16.52
C GLU A 62 7.00 -0.61 15.59
N ALA A 63 7.25 0.63 16.03
CA ALA A 63 6.69 1.80 15.38
C ALA A 63 7.26 2.03 13.99
N SER A 64 8.60 2.02 13.86
CA SER A 64 9.26 2.24 12.59
C SER A 64 9.05 1.09 11.61
N GLN A 65 8.98 -0.14 12.12
CA GLN A 65 8.74 -1.30 11.28
C GLN A 65 7.34 -1.31 10.68
N LEU A 66 6.33 -0.93 11.45
CA LEU A 66 4.96 -0.90 10.96
C LEU A 66 4.81 0.11 9.83
N ALA A 67 5.33 1.32 10.00
CA ALA A 67 5.27 2.36 8.97
C ALA A 67 6.02 1.93 7.70
N ASP A 68 7.20 1.33 7.87
CA ASP A 68 8.02 0.88 6.77
C ASP A 68 7.34 -0.25 5.99
N GLU A 69 6.71 -1.20 6.67
CA GLU A 69 5.98 -2.27 6.00
C GLU A 69 4.75 -1.76 5.23
N MET A 70 4.04 -0.79 5.77
CA MET A 70 2.94 -0.16 5.03
C MET A 70 3.46 0.53 3.77
N ALA A 71 4.61 1.20 3.87
CA ALA A 71 5.25 1.83 2.73
C ALA A 71 5.71 0.80 1.70
N ASP A 72 6.23 -0.35 2.14
CA ASP A 72 6.64 -1.44 1.25
C ASP A 72 5.45 -2.03 0.48
N VAL A 73 4.32 -2.22 1.14
CA VAL A 73 3.08 -2.67 0.49
C VAL A 73 2.67 -1.67 -0.59
N LEU A 74 2.68 -0.37 -0.25
CA LEU A 74 2.32 0.68 -1.21
C LEU A 74 3.29 0.72 -2.38
N TRP A 75 4.59 0.53 -2.14
CA TRP A 75 5.61 0.51 -3.18
C TRP A 75 5.33 -0.58 -4.22
N VAL A 76 5.12 -1.82 -3.77
CA VAL A 76 4.91 -2.95 -4.68
C VAL A 76 3.59 -2.78 -5.43
N LEU A 77 2.54 -2.34 -4.74
CA LEU A 77 1.25 -2.06 -5.38
C LEU A 77 1.42 -1.00 -6.48
N THR A 78 2.21 0.03 -6.21
CA THR A 78 2.48 1.09 -7.18
C THR A 78 3.28 0.58 -8.38
N CYS A 79 4.25 -0.32 -8.16
CA CYS A 79 4.94 -0.99 -9.26
C CYS A 79 3.94 -1.74 -10.17
N LEU A 80 3.03 -2.48 -9.58
CA LEU A 80 1.99 -3.19 -10.33
C LEU A 80 1.08 -2.24 -11.10
N ALA A 81 0.70 -1.12 -10.48
CA ALA A 81 -0.11 -0.10 -11.16
C ALA A 81 0.62 0.45 -12.38
N ASN A 82 1.90 0.77 -12.23
CA ASN A 82 2.71 1.28 -13.35
C ASN A 82 2.84 0.24 -14.47
N GLN A 83 3.04 -1.02 -14.11
CA GLN A 83 3.20 -2.09 -15.10
C GLN A 83 1.92 -2.40 -15.87
N THR A 84 0.77 -2.18 -15.26
CA THR A 84 -0.53 -2.53 -15.85
C THR A 84 -1.27 -1.31 -16.42
N GLY A 85 -0.65 -0.14 -16.37
CA GLY A 85 -1.23 1.09 -16.91
C GLY A 85 -2.37 1.66 -16.07
N VAL A 86 -2.43 1.32 -14.79
CA VAL A 86 -3.45 1.85 -13.88
C VAL A 86 -2.99 3.18 -13.31
N ASN A 87 -3.82 4.21 -13.45
CA ASN A 87 -3.62 5.49 -12.78
C ASN A 87 -4.28 5.40 -11.41
N LEU A 88 -3.47 5.35 -10.35
CA LEU A 88 -3.96 5.16 -8.98
C LEU A 88 -4.82 6.32 -8.49
N GLU A 89 -4.50 7.54 -8.88
CA GLU A 89 -5.27 8.70 -8.47
C GLU A 89 -6.70 8.65 -9.02
N GLU A 90 -6.85 8.32 -10.29
CA GLU A 90 -8.15 8.11 -10.91
C GLU A 90 -8.89 6.90 -10.31
N ALA A 91 -8.16 5.81 -10.08
CA ALA A 91 -8.72 4.60 -9.49
C ALA A 91 -9.27 4.88 -8.08
N VAL A 92 -8.52 5.63 -7.28
CA VAL A 92 -8.94 6.00 -5.91
C VAL A 92 -10.17 6.89 -5.96
N LYS A 93 -10.21 7.88 -6.85
CA LYS A 93 -11.38 8.77 -7.01
C LYS A 93 -12.64 7.97 -7.36
N ALA A 94 -12.53 7.10 -8.36
CA ALA A 94 -13.66 6.25 -8.78
C ALA A 94 -14.11 5.31 -7.68
N ASN A 95 -13.16 4.73 -6.96
CA ASN A 95 -13.42 3.82 -5.84
C ASN A 95 -14.14 4.54 -4.70
N PHE A 96 -13.72 5.76 -4.38
CA PHE A 96 -14.33 6.59 -3.35
C PHE A 96 -15.79 6.91 -3.69
N GLU A 97 -16.05 7.30 -4.93
CA GLU A 97 -17.39 7.59 -5.41
C GLU A 97 -18.29 6.36 -5.33
N LYS A 98 -17.79 5.20 -5.76
CA LYS A 98 -18.49 3.94 -5.68
C LYS A 98 -18.84 3.57 -4.23
N LYS A 99 -17.92 3.75 -3.30
CA LYS A 99 -18.15 3.47 -1.88
C LYS A 99 -19.21 4.43 -1.30
N THR A 100 -19.15 5.68 -1.66
CA THR A 100 -20.10 6.68 -1.18
C THR A 100 -21.51 6.41 -1.69
N THR A 101 -21.67 6.12 -2.98
CA THR A 101 -22.99 5.89 -3.58
C THR A 101 -23.58 4.53 -3.22
N ARG A 102 -22.74 3.47 -3.17
CA ARG A 102 -23.20 2.10 -2.94
C ARG A 102 -23.27 1.72 -1.46
N ASP A 103 -22.23 2.06 -0.70
CA ASP A 103 -22.00 1.50 0.62
C ASP A 103 -22.36 2.42 1.79
N ALA A 104 -22.48 3.75 1.57
CA ALA A 104 -22.73 4.71 2.65
C ALA A 104 -24.03 4.39 3.40
N SER A 105 -25.12 4.17 2.67
CA SER A 105 -26.42 3.85 3.25
C SER A 105 -26.38 2.55 4.05
N ARG A 106 -25.67 1.54 3.51
CA ARG A 106 -25.55 0.25 4.17
C ARG A 106 -24.80 0.36 5.49
N HIS A 107 -23.76 1.18 5.54
CA HIS A 107 -23.01 1.43 6.78
C HIS A 107 -23.85 2.20 7.80
N LYS A 108 -24.53 3.27 7.37
CA LYS A 108 -25.38 4.06 8.26
C LYS A 108 -26.51 3.23 8.87
N ASN A 109 -27.05 2.28 8.12
CA ASN A 109 -28.17 1.44 8.53
C ASN A 109 -27.73 0.12 9.18
N ASN A 110 -26.43 -0.09 9.35
CA ASN A 110 -25.90 -1.32 9.96
C ASN A 110 -26.04 -1.22 11.48
N PRO A 111 -26.87 -2.09 12.11
CA PRO A 111 -27.09 -2.04 13.56
C PRO A 111 -25.88 -2.41 14.39
N LYS A 112 -24.82 -2.96 13.78
CA LYS A 112 -23.57 -3.33 14.45
C LYS A 112 -22.57 -2.18 14.56
N LEU A 113 -22.81 -1.07 13.90
CA LEU A 113 -21.91 0.09 13.88
C LEU A 113 -22.37 1.27 14.72
#